data_4739773b07f0886a737dc63f7da0f537
#
_entry.id   4739773b07f0886a737dc63f7da0f537
#
_cell.length_a   1.000
_cell.length_b   1.000
_cell.length_c   1.000
_cell.angle_alpha   90.00
_cell.angle_beta   90.00
_cell.angle_gamma   90.00
#
_symmetry.space_group_name_H-M   'P 1'
#
loop_
_entity.id
_entity.type
_entity.pdbx_description
1 polymer ?
#
loop_
_entity_poly.entity_id
_entity_poly.type
_entity_poly.pdbx_seq_one_letter_code
_entity_poly.pdbx_strand_id
1 'polypeptide(L)'
;MILFKILLMVLLYCVLPVVIVLKIWAHFATLHTEKKNELRRQKLLSYLPIKTVPELLKVLEVEAQKPKEYYLKTYYITTELHFNDSCLIQQKNNWLVCYADNHAFTDEHYFQTEQEACEFFFHYYFFYK
;
A
#
# COMPACT_ATOMS: atom_id res chain seq x y z
N MET A 1 -6.58 -56.40 3.26
CA MET A 1 -6.51 -56.19 1.80
C MET A 1 -7.73 -55.52 1.20
N ILE A 2 -8.94 -55.95 1.53
CA ILE A 2 -10.17 -55.33 1.03
C ILE A 2 -10.33 -53.87 1.56
N LEU A 3 -10.07 -53.64 2.82
CA LEU A 3 -10.13 -52.32 3.47
C LEU A 3 -9.15 -51.31 2.83
N PHE A 4 -7.95 -51.75 2.46
CA PHE A 4 -6.95 -50.92 1.80
C PHE A 4 -7.38 -50.53 0.39
N LYS A 5 -8.00 -51.45 -0.37
CA LYS A 5 -8.55 -51.16 -1.69
C LYS A 5 -9.71 -50.17 -1.63
N ILE A 6 -10.60 -50.29 -0.67
CA ILE A 6 -11.72 -49.38 -0.45
C ILE A 6 -11.19 -47.97 -0.08
N LEU A 7 -10.22 -47.91 0.82
CA LEU A 7 -9.58 -46.64 1.24
C LEU A 7 -8.91 -45.93 0.03
N LEU A 8 -8.19 -46.70 -0.80
CA LEU A 8 -7.54 -46.20 -2.00
C LEU A 8 -8.56 -45.68 -3.01
N MET A 9 -9.66 -46.35 -3.21
CA MET A 9 -10.77 -45.94 -4.08
C MET A 9 -11.43 -44.64 -3.60
N VAL A 10 -11.70 -44.53 -2.29
CA VAL A 10 -12.24 -43.30 -1.71
C VAL A 10 -11.26 -42.13 -1.89
N LEU A 11 -9.99 -42.36 -1.69
CA LEU A 11 -8.95 -41.33 -1.86
C LEU A 11 -8.85 -40.85 -3.31
N LEU A 12 -8.86 -41.79 -4.27
CA LEU A 12 -8.77 -41.45 -5.70
C LEU A 12 -10.04 -40.79 -6.25
N TYR A 13 -11.22 -41.26 -5.88
CA TYR A 13 -12.45 -40.80 -6.50
C TYR A 13 -13.18 -39.69 -5.73
N CYS A 14 -12.94 -39.52 -4.44
CA CYS A 14 -13.58 -38.50 -3.62
C CYS A 14 -12.65 -37.37 -3.22
N VAL A 15 -11.44 -37.68 -2.73
CA VAL A 15 -10.52 -36.66 -2.17
C VAL A 15 -9.74 -35.96 -3.27
N LEU A 16 -9.19 -36.69 -4.23
CA LEU A 16 -8.35 -36.12 -5.28
C LEU A 16 -9.07 -35.09 -6.16
N PRO A 17 -10.31 -35.33 -6.64
CA PRO A 17 -11.06 -34.34 -7.41
C PRO A 17 -11.33 -33.06 -6.60
N VAL A 18 -11.67 -33.19 -5.33
CA VAL A 18 -11.93 -32.03 -4.45
C VAL A 18 -10.66 -31.19 -4.30
N VAL A 19 -9.50 -31.82 -4.09
CA VAL A 19 -8.21 -31.09 -3.97
C VAL A 19 -7.86 -30.37 -5.27
N ILE A 20 -8.11 -31.01 -6.43
CA ILE A 20 -7.87 -30.39 -7.75
C ILE A 20 -8.78 -29.17 -7.94
N VAL A 21 -10.06 -29.28 -7.65
CA VAL A 21 -11.01 -28.17 -7.76
C VAL A 21 -10.62 -27.02 -6.85
N LEU A 22 -10.22 -27.28 -5.60
CA LEU A 22 -9.77 -26.26 -4.67
C LEU A 22 -8.50 -25.55 -5.15
N LYS A 23 -7.53 -26.27 -5.74
CA LYS A 23 -6.32 -25.67 -6.32
C LYS A 23 -6.64 -24.79 -7.53
N ILE A 24 -7.52 -25.24 -8.41
CA ILE A 24 -7.97 -24.45 -9.55
C ILE A 24 -8.67 -23.17 -9.08
N TRP A 25 -9.58 -23.29 -8.13
CA TRP A 25 -10.27 -22.11 -7.56
C TRP A 25 -9.32 -21.13 -6.90
N ALA A 26 -8.36 -21.61 -6.10
CA ALA A 26 -7.33 -20.79 -5.48
C ALA A 26 -6.48 -20.05 -6.54
N HIS A 27 -6.11 -20.73 -7.62
CA HIS A 27 -5.37 -20.13 -8.74
C HIS A 27 -6.16 -19.00 -9.42
N PHE A 28 -7.45 -19.22 -9.72
CA PHE A 28 -8.32 -18.16 -10.27
C PHE A 28 -8.50 -16.98 -9.32
N ALA A 29 -8.65 -17.24 -8.01
CA ALA A 29 -8.74 -16.20 -7.01
C ALA A 29 -7.46 -15.34 -6.96
N THR A 30 -6.29 -15.98 -7.04
CA THR A 30 -5.00 -15.27 -7.10
C THR A 30 -4.88 -14.39 -8.34
N LEU A 31 -5.18 -14.93 -9.53
CA LEU A 31 -5.17 -14.18 -10.78
C LEU A 31 -6.13 -12.97 -10.75
N HIS A 32 -7.31 -13.15 -10.17
CA HIS A 32 -8.28 -12.06 -10.03
C HIS A 32 -7.74 -10.96 -9.12
N THR A 33 -7.11 -11.34 -8.01
CA THR A 33 -6.50 -10.39 -7.05
C THR A 33 -5.34 -9.64 -7.68
N GLU A 34 -4.46 -10.33 -8.42
CA GLU A 34 -3.33 -9.71 -9.14
C GLU A 34 -3.81 -8.68 -10.16
N LYS A 35 -4.82 -9.03 -10.97
CA LYS A 35 -5.40 -8.10 -11.94
C LYS A 35 -6.02 -6.87 -11.26
N LYS A 36 -6.70 -7.05 -10.15
CA LYS A 36 -7.28 -5.95 -9.36
C LYS A 36 -6.19 -5.05 -8.78
N ASN A 37 -5.10 -5.62 -8.27
CA ASN A 37 -3.96 -4.87 -7.74
C ASN A 37 -3.25 -4.08 -8.83
N GLU A 38 -3.07 -4.66 -10.02
CA GLU A 38 -2.46 -3.98 -11.16
C GLU A 38 -3.32 -2.80 -11.65
N LEU A 39 -4.63 -2.97 -11.75
CA LEU A 39 -5.56 -1.88 -12.09
C LEU A 39 -5.49 -0.75 -11.07
N ARG A 40 -5.43 -1.07 -9.77
CA ARG A 40 -5.27 -0.08 -8.71
C ARG A 40 -3.94 0.66 -8.84
N ARG A 41 -2.86 -0.06 -9.10
CA ARG A 41 -1.53 0.51 -9.32
C ARG A 41 -1.53 1.49 -10.50
N GLN A 42 -2.09 1.09 -11.64
CA GLN A 42 -2.20 1.94 -12.82
C GLN A 42 -3.03 3.21 -12.53
N LYS A 43 -4.14 3.05 -11.82
CA LYS A 43 -4.96 4.20 -11.38
C LYS A 43 -4.14 5.16 -10.51
N LEU A 44 -3.41 4.66 -9.52
CA LEU A 44 -2.56 5.48 -8.66
C LEU A 44 -1.49 6.22 -9.47
N LEU A 45 -0.80 5.52 -10.36
CA LEU A 45 0.24 6.12 -11.21
C LEU A 45 -0.31 7.18 -12.17
N SER A 46 -1.60 7.14 -12.50
CA SER A 46 -2.24 8.16 -13.35
C SER A 46 -2.35 9.53 -12.68
N TYR A 47 -2.20 9.64 -11.36
CA TYR A 47 -2.17 10.92 -10.65
C TYR A 47 -0.85 11.69 -10.82
N LEU A 48 0.20 11.02 -11.24
CA LEU A 48 1.49 11.67 -11.48
C LEU A 48 1.45 12.53 -12.77
N PRO A 49 2.18 13.65 -12.83
CA PRO A 49 3.01 14.24 -11.78
C PRO A 49 2.20 14.95 -10.68
N ILE A 50 2.69 14.89 -9.44
CA ILE A 50 2.13 15.62 -8.29
C ILE A 50 3.11 16.74 -7.94
N LYS A 51 2.75 17.98 -8.23
CA LYS A 51 3.67 19.12 -8.14
C LYS A 51 3.63 19.83 -6.80
N THR A 52 2.50 19.78 -6.12
CA THR A 52 2.25 20.56 -4.91
C THR A 52 1.62 19.72 -3.79
N VAL A 53 1.79 20.17 -2.56
CA VAL A 53 1.16 19.53 -1.38
C VAL A 53 -0.37 19.53 -1.47
N PRO A 54 -1.06 20.59 -1.91
CA PRO A 54 -2.51 20.55 -2.12
C PRO A 54 -2.97 19.48 -3.11
N GLU A 55 -2.23 19.23 -4.18
CA GLU A 55 -2.53 18.14 -5.14
C GLU A 55 -2.35 16.77 -4.47
N LEU A 56 -1.27 16.58 -3.72
CA LEU A 56 -1.02 15.36 -2.95
C LEU A 56 -2.14 15.10 -1.94
N LEU A 57 -2.58 16.12 -1.21
CA LEU A 57 -3.67 16.01 -0.23
C LEU A 57 -4.99 15.57 -0.87
N LYS A 58 -5.32 16.06 -2.06
CA LYS A 58 -6.50 15.60 -2.80
C LYS A 58 -6.43 14.12 -3.14
N VAL A 59 -5.27 13.66 -3.59
CA VAL A 59 -5.07 12.23 -3.91
C VAL A 59 -5.19 11.38 -2.65
N LEU A 60 -4.58 11.81 -1.54
CA LEU A 60 -4.67 11.09 -0.26
C LEU A 60 -6.10 11.04 0.29
N GLU A 61 -6.86 12.12 0.18
CA GLU A 61 -8.25 12.17 0.59
C GLU A 61 -9.12 11.15 -0.17
N VAL A 62 -8.92 11.04 -1.48
CA VAL A 62 -9.67 10.13 -2.34
C VAL A 62 -9.22 8.68 -2.18
N GLU A 63 -7.92 8.42 -2.26
CA GLU A 63 -7.39 7.05 -2.38
C GLU A 63 -7.11 6.39 -1.02
N ALA A 64 -6.74 7.16 -0.02
CA ALA A 64 -6.53 6.63 1.33
C ALA A 64 -7.78 6.73 2.22
N GLN A 65 -8.82 7.42 1.76
CA GLN A 65 -10.13 7.55 2.44
C GLN A 65 -10.04 8.09 3.88
N LYS A 66 -9.01 8.89 4.16
CA LYS A 66 -8.86 9.56 5.46
C LYS A 66 -9.22 11.05 5.37
N PRO A 67 -9.73 11.67 6.44
CA PRO A 67 -10.04 13.08 6.45
C PRO A 67 -8.83 13.95 6.10
N LYS A 68 -9.05 15.04 5.38
CA LYS A 68 -7.99 15.98 4.99
C LYS A 68 -7.25 16.56 6.20
N GLU A 69 -7.96 16.81 7.28
CA GLU A 69 -7.42 17.33 8.55
C GLU A 69 -6.38 16.40 9.15
N TYR A 70 -6.53 15.09 8.98
CA TYR A 70 -5.55 14.09 9.41
C TYR A 70 -4.20 14.34 8.75
N TYR A 71 -4.20 14.54 7.42
CA TYR A 71 -2.97 14.78 6.66
C TYR A 71 -2.36 16.15 6.94
N LEU A 72 -3.19 17.18 7.11
CA LEU A 72 -2.71 18.53 7.45
C LEU A 72 -1.96 18.56 8.77
N LYS A 73 -2.41 17.78 9.76
CA LYS A 73 -1.72 17.68 11.05
C LYS A 73 -0.43 16.86 10.95
N THR A 74 -0.43 15.81 10.15
CA THR A 74 0.68 14.85 10.05
C THR A 74 1.75 15.29 9.06
N TYR A 75 1.38 15.91 7.94
CA TYR A 75 2.27 16.11 6.80
C TYR A 75 2.55 17.57 6.48
N TYR A 76 1.85 18.50 7.08
CA TYR A 76 1.96 19.91 6.78
C TYR A 76 2.39 20.71 8.00
N ILE A 77 3.71 20.94 8.16
CA ILE A 77 4.26 21.86 9.18
C ILE A 77 3.81 21.50 10.60
N THR A 78 4.04 20.31 11.04
CA THR A 78 3.79 20.03 12.45
C THR A 78 5.10 19.93 13.22
N THR A 79 5.17 20.71 14.28
CA THR A 79 6.14 20.53 15.35
C THR A 79 5.79 19.33 16.23
N GLU A 80 4.62 18.74 16.03
CA GLU A 80 4.14 17.58 16.77
C GLU A 80 4.47 16.29 16.02
N LEU A 81 5.14 15.39 16.69
CA LEU A 81 5.40 14.03 16.20
C LEU A 81 4.12 13.21 16.32
N HIS A 82 3.61 12.75 15.19
CA HIS A 82 2.57 11.73 15.16
C HIS A 82 3.22 10.36 15.10
N PHE A 83 2.77 9.47 15.99
CA PHE A 83 3.31 8.12 16.07
C PHE A 83 2.88 7.28 14.88
N ASN A 84 3.81 6.49 14.34
CA ASN A 84 3.58 5.49 13.31
C ASN A 84 2.99 6.05 12.01
N ASP A 85 3.41 7.23 11.60
CA ASP A 85 2.93 7.86 10.37
C ASP A 85 4.07 8.36 9.48
N SER A 86 3.82 8.32 8.18
CA SER A 86 4.67 8.98 7.19
C SER A 86 4.43 10.49 7.24
N CYS A 87 5.48 11.27 7.25
CA CYS A 87 5.44 12.71 7.37
C CYS A 87 6.09 13.39 6.17
N LEU A 88 5.49 14.49 5.72
CA LEU A 88 6.06 15.40 4.75
C LEU A 88 6.13 16.80 5.39
N ILE A 89 7.33 17.32 5.54
CA ILE A 89 7.60 18.52 6.31
C ILE A 89 8.34 19.52 5.44
N GLN A 90 7.82 20.73 5.33
CA GLN A 90 8.54 21.85 4.74
C GLN A 90 9.50 22.42 5.78
N GLN A 91 10.77 22.45 5.45
CA GLN A 91 11.82 23.10 6.22
C GLN A 91 12.25 24.42 5.58
N LYS A 92 13.11 25.18 6.25
CA LYS A 92 13.54 26.52 5.76
C LYS A 92 14.15 26.48 4.36
N ASN A 93 14.96 25.47 4.04
CA ASN A 93 15.71 25.38 2.80
C ASN A 93 15.45 24.11 1.99
N ASN A 94 14.66 23.18 2.52
CA ASN A 94 14.40 21.88 1.88
C ASN A 94 13.08 21.29 2.34
N TRP A 95 12.76 20.14 1.78
CA TRP A 95 11.63 19.30 2.15
C TRP A 95 12.12 18.00 2.73
N LEU A 96 11.47 17.52 3.78
CA LEU A 96 11.77 16.27 4.46
C LEU A 96 10.59 15.32 4.33
N VAL A 97 10.85 14.09 3.86
CA VAL A 97 9.93 12.96 3.96
C VAL A 97 10.55 11.96 4.92
N CYS A 98 9.80 11.57 5.93
CA CYS A 98 10.27 10.65 6.95
C CYS A 98 9.12 9.84 7.55
N TYR A 99 9.48 8.91 8.41
CA TYR A 99 8.52 8.16 9.23
C TYR A 99 8.68 8.59 10.69
N ALA A 100 7.57 8.92 11.34
CA ALA A 100 7.56 9.26 12.76
C ALA A 100 7.29 8.01 13.59
N ASP A 101 8.26 7.60 14.40
CA ASP A 101 8.18 6.47 15.31
C ASP A 101 8.63 6.89 16.71
N ASN A 102 7.81 6.58 17.72
CA ASN A 102 8.15 6.75 19.15
C ASN A 102 8.90 8.05 19.51
N HIS A 103 8.39 9.21 19.08
CA HIS A 103 8.98 10.53 19.29
C HIS A 103 10.26 10.84 18.49
N ALA A 104 10.64 10.00 17.54
CA ALA A 104 11.77 10.25 16.66
C ALA A 104 11.36 10.16 15.19
N PHE A 105 12.03 10.95 14.35
CA PHE A 105 11.97 10.77 12.92
C PHE A 105 12.97 9.70 12.50
N THR A 106 12.49 8.77 11.68
CA THR A 106 13.30 7.71 11.08
C THR A 106 13.13 7.72 9.56
N ASP A 107 14.04 7.07 8.85
CA ASP A 107 14.01 6.96 7.40
C ASP A 107 13.87 8.33 6.70
N GLU A 108 14.76 9.26 7.06
CA GLU A 108 14.72 10.64 6.59
C GLU A 108 15.25 10.77 5.16
N HIS A 109 14.46 11.43 4.30
CA HIS A 109 14.80 11.75 2.92
C HIS A 109 14.60 13.24 2.67
N TYR A 110 15.62 13.91 2.15
CA TYR A 110 15.65 15.35 1.93
C TYR A 110 15.57 15.69 0.44
N PHE A 111 14.74 16.67 0.10
CA PHE A 111 14.49 17.12 -1.27
C PHE A 111 14.61 18.64 -1.38
N GLN A 112 15.04 19.12 -2.54
CA GLN A 112 15.18 20.55 -2.79
C GLN A 112 13.86 21.19 -3.24
N THR A 113 13.00 20.44 -3.91
CA THR A 113 11.74 20.93 -4.47
C THR A 113 10.54 20.25 -3.84
N GLU A 114 9.44 20.98 -3.81
CA GLU A 114 8.14 20.48 -3.35
C GLU A 114 7.67 19.29 -4.19
N GLN A 115 7.85 19.35 -5.50
CA GLN A 115 7.44 18.30 -6.42
C GLN A 115 8.15 16.97 -6.12
N GLU A 116 9.48 16.99 -5.98
CA GLU A 116 10.27 15.79 -5.66
C GLU A 116 9.82 15.17 -4.33
N ALA A 117 9.58 16.00 -3.32
CA ALA A 117 9.10 15.53 -2.02
C ALA A 117 7.69 14.93 -2.09
N CYS A 118 6.77 15.57 -2.80
CA CYS A 118 5.41 15.09 -2.99
C CYS A 118 5.37 13.75 -3.76
N GLU A 119 6.13 13.63 -4.84
CA GLU A 119 6.21 12.41 -5.63
C GLU A 119 6.85 11.28 -4.84
N PHE A 120 7.93 11.55 -4.11
CA PHE A 120 8.54 10.57 -3.22
C PHE A 120 7.58 10.13 -2.12
N PHE A 121 6.88 11.07 -1.46
CA PHE A 121 5.89 10.76 -0.44
C PHE A 121 4.76 9.88 -1.00
N PHE A 122 4.26 10.20 -2.19
CA PHE A 122 3.24 9.41 -2.87
C PHE A 122 3.68 7.97 -3.09
N HIS A 123 4.89 7.76 -3.63
CA HIS A 123 5.45 6.42 -3.79
C HIS A 123 5.67 5.72 -2.46
N TYR A 124 6.22 6.42 -1.48
CA TYR A 124 6.48 5.90 -0.14
C TYR A 124 5.19 5.44 0.55
N TYR A 125 4.14 6.25 0.48
CA TYR A 125 2.86 5.96 1.11
C TYR A 125 2.08 4.82 0.46
N PHE A 126 2.04 4.77 -0.87
CA PHE A 126 1.19 3.83 -1.59
C PHE A 126 1.88 2.53 -2.02
N PHE A 127 3.19 2.53 -2.19
CA PHE A 127 3.91 1.39 -2.77
C PHE A 127 4.96 0.74 -1.84
N TYR A 128 5.36 1.41 -0.77
CA TYR A 128 6.38 0.90 0.16
C TYR A 128 5.82 0.47 1.52
N LYS A 129 4.64 -0.13 1.53
CA LYS A 129 4.12 -0.77 2.76
C LYS A 129 4.49 -2.23 2.80
#